data_8038d237cc362f3068dda9d8363143bd
#
_entry.id   8038d237cc362f3068dda9d8363143bd
#
_cell.length_a   1.000
_cell.length_b   1.000
_cell.length_c   1.000
_cell.angle_alpha   90.00
_cell.angle_beta   90.00
_cell.angle_gamma   90.00
#
_symmetry.space_group_name_H-M   'P 1'
#
loop_
_entity.id
_entity.type
_entity.pdbx_description
1 polymer ?
#
loop_
_entity_poly.entity_id
_entity_poly.type
_entity_poly.pdbx_seq_one_letter_code
_entity_poly.pdbx_strand_id
1 'polypeptide(L)'
;MNHHIDQTCSFIFKISGKYWTPDLIPQIAQINMSSTKLVMQMGKNNSEIFGMDRATLSQFIRTYGKSHRTQEARLRHLAPKMHPHVHELQRMRLYNFTRRSDGRVKRWLR
;
A
#
# COMPACT_ATOMS: atom_id res chain seq x y z
N MET A 1 -5.09 -17.64 -16.33
CA MET A 1 -4.80 -17.84 -15.41
C MET A 1 -5.26 -17.36 -14.72
N ASN A 2 -5.55 -17.71 -14.38
CA ASN A 2 -5.96 -17.16 -13.57
C ASN A 2 -5.11 -16.40 -13.05
N HIS A 3 -5.34 -15.46 -12.98
CA HIS A 3 -4.71 -14.60 -12.29
C HIS A 3 -4.91 -14.80 -10.94
N HIS A 4 -4.95 -15.90 -10.52
CA HIS A 4 -4.96 -16.17 -9.16
C HIS A 4 -3.66 -15.81 -8.56
N ILE A 5 -3.69 -15.46 -7.31
CA ILE A 5 -2.49 -15.24 -6.55
C ILE A 5 -1.80 -16.56 -6.39
N ASP A 6 -0.54 -16.59 -6.75
CA ASP A 6 0.27 -17.77 -6.61
C ASP A 6 0.26 -18.24 -5.17
N GLN A 7 0.16 -19.53 -4.96
CA GLN A 7 0.17 -20.12 -3.63
C GLN A 7 1.44 -19.79 -2.85
N THR A 8 2.55 -19.54 -3.55
CA THR A 8 3.79 -19.16 -2.88
C THR A 8 3.86 -17.68 -2.58
N CYS A 9 2.93 -16.89 -3.11
CA CYS A 9 2.93 -15.46 -2.87
C CYS A 9 2.39 -15.19 -1.48
N SER A 10 3.24 -14.66 -0.59
CA SER A 10 2.85 -14.43 0.78
C SER A 10 2.51 -12.97 1.07
N PHE A 11 2.83 -12.07 0.20
CA PHE A 11 2.60 -10.64 0.41
C PHE A 11 2.13 -9.97 -0.87
N ILE A 12 1.14 -9.11 -0.75
CA ILE A 12 0.51 -8.47 -1.89
C ILE A 12 0.55 -6.97 -1.69
N PHE A 13 1.07 -6.26 -2.70
CA PHE A 13 1.08 -4.80 -2.68
C PHE A 13 0.07 -4.26 -3.65
N LYS A 14 -0.62 -3.20 -3.22
CA LYS A 14 -1.45 -2.40 -4.11
C LYS A 14 -0.77 -1.06 -4.33
N ILE A 15 -0.64 -0.69 -5.60
CA ILE A 15 -0.05 0.59 -6.01
C ILE A 15 -1.08 1.30 -6.87
N SER A 16 -1.38 2.54 -6.53
CA SER A 16 -2.33 3.32 -7.33
C SER A 16 -1.81 3.51 -8.75
N GLY A 17 -2.65 3.27 -9.74
CA GLY A 17 -2.27 3.43 -11.14
C GLY A 17 -1.98 4.84 -11.56
N LYS A 18 -2.23 5.83 -10.71
CA LYS A 18 -1.94 7.22 -11.00
C LYS A 18 -0.51 7.61 -10.68
N TYR A 19 0.23 6.77 -9.98
CA TYR A 19 1.54 7.15 -9.46
C TYR A 19 2.58 6.10 -9.76
N TRP A 20 3.82 6.54 -9.84
CA TRP A 20 4.97 5.67 -9.82
C TRP A 20 6.05 6.28 -8.96
N THR A 21 6.96 5.47 -8.45
CA THR A 21 8.03 5.94 -7.59
C THR A 21 9.27 5.08 -7.76
N PRO A 22 10.43 5.70 -7.96
CA PRO A 22 11.68 4.95 -7.99
C PRO A 22 12.12 4.50 -6.60
N ASP A 23 11.46 4.99 -5.54
CA ASP A 23 11.88 4.73 -4.18
C ASP A 23 11.24 3.48 -3.59
N LEU A 24 10.27 2.88 -4.28
CA LEU A 24 9.50 1.78 -3.70
C LEU A 24 10.33 0.51 -3.55
N ILE A 25 11.01 0.09 -4.60
CA ILE A 25 11.77 -1.17 -4.56
C ILE A 25 12.87 -1.13 -3.50
N PRO A 26 13.67 -0.05 -3.38
CA PRO A 26 14.64 0.02 -2.29
C PRO A 26 13.99 -0.07 -0.91
N GLN A 27 12.82 0.53 -0.72
CA GLN A 27 12.14 0.45 0.56
C GLN A 27 11.55 -0.93 0.84
N ILE A 28 11.00 -1.58 -0.18
CA ILE A 28 10.50 -2.94 -0.03
C ILE A 28 11.63 -3.89 0.39
N ALA A 29 12.82 -3.68 -0.16
CA ALA A 29 13.96 -4.53 0.17
C ALA A 29 14.36 -4.45 1.64
N GLN A 30 13.95 -3.40 2.35
CA GLN A 30 14.27 -3.24 3.76
C GLN A 30 13.20 -3.82 4.69
N ILE A 31 12.10 -4.32 4.16
CA ILE A 31 11.01 -4.84 4.98
C ILE A 31 11.36 -6.25 5.47
N ASN A 32 11.16 -6.47 6.77
CA ASN A 32 11.29 -7.82 7.30
C ASN A 32 9.97 -8.55 7.04
N MET A 33 9.94 -9.28 5.93
CA MET A 33 8.71 -9.94 5.48
C MET A 33 8.23 -11.04 6.42
N SER A 34 9.10 -11.61 7.22
CA SER A 34 8.68 -12.69 8.14
C SER A 34 7.92 -12.17 9.34
N SER A 35 8.07 -10.89 9.67
CA SER A 35 7.40 -10.30 10.83
C SER A 35 6.39 -9.21 10.46
N THR A 36 6.24 -8.87 9.19
CA THR A 36 5.37 -7.80 8.74
C THR A 36 4.08 -8.37 8.16
N LYS A 37 2.95 -7.83 8.61
CA LYS A 37 1.63 -8.20 8.09
C LYS A 37 0.96 -7.07 7.33
N LEU A 38 1.36 -5.84 7.60
CA LEU A 38 0.81 -4.66 6.95
C LEU A 38 1.93 -3.68 6.63
N VAL A 39 1.95 -3.20 5.42
CA VAL A 39 2.84 -2.12 4.99
C VAL A 39 1.97 -0.95 4.57
N MET A 40 2.26 0.24 5.07
CA MET A 40 1.50 1.42 4.74
C MET A 40 2.42 2.64 4.69
N GLN A 41 1.96 3.69 4.02
CA GLN A 41 2.72 4.92 3.95
C GLN A 41 2.65 5.67 5.26
N MET A 42 3.69 6.44 5.56
CA MET A 42 3.66 7.36 6.68
C MET A 42 2.59 8.42 6.42
N GLY A 43 1.98 8.90 7.49
CA GLY A 43 0.98 9.93 7.39
C GLY A 43 -0.43 9.38 7.41
N LYS A 44 -1.37 10.25 7.77
CA LYS A 44 -2.72 9.79 8.10
C LYS A 44 -3.62 9.56 6.89
N ASN A 45 -3.30 10.18 5.77
CA ASN A 45 -4.20 10.20 4.63
C ASN A 45 -3.57 9.66 3.36
N ASN A 46 -2.55 8.85 3.47
CA ASN A 46 -1.86 8.33 2.30
C ASN A 46 -2.18 6.86 2.11
N SER A 47 -2.72 6.52 0.95
CA SER A 47 -3.07 5.14 0.62
C SER A 47 -2.72 4.78 -0.81
N GLU A 48 -1.82 5.54 -1.43
CA GLU A 48 -1.40 5.24 -2.80
C GLU A 48 -0.68 3.91 -2.89
N ILE A 49 0.04 3.54 -1.84
CA ILE A 49 0.80 2.29 -1.78
C ILE A 49 0.58 1.65 -0.43
N PHE A 50 0.13 0.41 -0.42
CA PHE A 50 0.07 -0.38 0.79
C PHE A 50 0.18 -1.85 0.44
N GLY A 51 0.48 -2.67 1.42
CA GLY A 51 0.60 -4.10 1.21
C GLY A 51 0.20 -4.89 2.44
N MET A 52 -0.17 -6.14 2.24
CA MET A 52 -0.60 -7.04 3.31
C MET A 52 -0.17 -8.46 2.98
N ASP A 53 0.04 -9.27 4.03
CA ASP A 53 0.16 -10.68 3.80
C ASP A 53 -1.23 -11.25 3.43
N ARG A 54 -1.26 -12.50 2.98
CA ARG A 54 -2.51 -13.08 2.46
C ARG A 54 -3.59 -13.16 3.52
N ALA A 55 -3.24 -13.55 4.71
CA ALA A 55 -4.21 -13.69 5.80
C ALA A 55 -4.79 -12.32 6.17
N THR A 56 -3.95 -11.30 6.25
CA THR A 56 -4.39 -9.95 6.56
C THR A 56 -5.27 -9.39 5.44
N LEU A 57 -4.91 -9.66 4.19
CA LEU A 57 -5.73 -9.21 3.05
C LEU A 57 -7.12 -9.85 3.09
N SER A 58 -7.22 -11.14 3.37
CA SER A 58 -8.50 -11.81 3.49
C SER A 58 -9.36 -11.19 4.59
N GLN A 59 -8.74 -10.91 5.73
CA GLN A 59 -9.42 -10.27 6.84
C GLN A 59 -9.88 -8.86 6.46
N PHE A 60 -9.03 -8.12 5.77
CA PHE A 60 -9.32 -6.77 5.34
C PHE A 60 -10.53 -6.75 4.41
N ILE A 61 -10.57 -7.64 3.44
CA ILE A 61 -11.68 -7.74 2.51
C ILE A 61 -12.97 -8.10 3.25
N ARG A 62 -12.93 -9.07 4.16
CA ARG A 62 -14.12 -9.46 4.92
C ARG A 62 -14.63 -8.34 5.81
N THR A 63 -13.71 -7.62 6.45
CA THR A 63 -14.09 -6.58 7.40
C THR A 63 -14.58 -5.32 6.71
N TYR A 64 -13.92 -4.92 5.61
CA TYR A 64 -14.16 -3.63 5.01
C TYR A 64 -14.73 -3.67 3.60
N GLY A 65 -14.96 -4.83 3.04
CA GLY A 65 -15.39 -4.94 1.65
C GLY A 65 -16.70 -4.25 1.35
N LYS A 66 -17.58 -4.11 2.33
CA LYS A 66 -18.86 -3.41 2.19
C LYS A 66 -18.88 -2.09 2.97
N SER A 67 -17.74 -1.65 3.47
CA SER A 67 -17.67 -0.43 4.24
C SER A 67 -17.73 0.78 3.32
N HIS A 68 -18.33 1.87 3.82
CA HIS A 68 -18.32 3.14 3.12
C HIS A 68 -17.10 4.01 3.48
N ARG A 69 -16.21 3.50 4.32
CA ARG A 69 -15.01 4.23 4.69
C ARG A 69 -14.07 4.38 3.52
N THR A 70 -13.31 5.46 3.51
CA THR A 70 -12.22 5.63 2.53
C THR A 70 -11.13 4.60 2.78
N GLN A 71 -10.26 4.41 1.81
CA GLN A 71 -9.15 3.48 1.93
C GLN A 71 -8.23 3.91 3.08
N GLU A 72 -7.96 5.19 3.20
CA GLU A 72 -7.13 5.74 4.28
C GLU A 72 -7.73 5.43 5.65
N ALA A 73 -9.03 5.59 5.78
CA ALA A 73 -9.71 5.31 7.05
C ALA A 73 -9.69 3.83 7.40
N ARG A 74 -9.84 2.96 6.39
CA ARG A 74 -9.77 1.50 6.58
C ARG A 74 -8.39 1.10 7.08
N LEU A 75 -7.35 1.64 6.48
CA LEU A 75 -5.98 1.32 6.89
C LEU A 75 -5.69 1.86 8.30
N ARG A 76 -6.15 3.06 8.61
CA ARG A 76 -5.96 3.61 9.96
C ARG A 76 -6.69 2.78 11.02
N HIS A 77 -7.84 2.24 10.67
CA HIS A 77 -8.59 1.40 11.60
C HIS A 77 -7.90 0.04 11.80
N LEU A 78 -7.31 -0.49 10.73
CA LEU A 78 -6.65 -1.78 10.78
C LEU A 78 -5.29 -1.74 11.47
N ALA A 79 -4.53 -0.67 11.28
CA ALA A 79 -3.13 -0.61 11.71
C ALA A 79 -2.93 -0.92 13.21
N PRO A 80 -3.71 -0.35 14.15
CA PRO A 80 -3.53 -0.68 15.55
C PRO A 80 -3.75 -2.15 15.88
N LYS A 81 -4.62 -2.81 15.11
CA LYS A 81 -4.90 -4.24 15.31
C LYS A 81 -3.76 -5.12 14.81
N MET A 82 -2.94 -4.61 13.91
CA MET A 82 -1.81 -5.37 13.36
C MET A 82 -0.51 -5.10 14.08
N HIS A 83 -0.47 -4.08 14.95
CA HIS A 83 0.75 -3.78 15.71
C HIS A 83 1.20 -5.00 16.53
N PRO A 84 2.49 -5.31 16.58
CA PRO A 84 3.64 -4.56 16.03
C PRO A 84 4.03 -4.95 14.59
N HIS A 85 3.19 -5.62 13.87
CA HIS A 85 3.51 -6.18 12.55
C HIS A 85 3.25 -5.20 11.40
N VAL A 86 3.33 -3.91 11.69
CA VAL A 86 3.13 -2.85 10.71
C VAL A 86 4.47 -2.23 10.35
N HIS A 87 4.74 -2.11 9.06
CA HIS A 87 5.91 -1.41 8.55
C HIS A 87 5.44 -0.14 7.85
N GLU A 88 5.95 1.02 8.28
CA GLU A 88 5.61 2.27 7.64
C GLU A 88 6.69 2.64 6.62
N LEU A 89 6.26 2.85 5.38
CA LEU A 89 7.17 3.29 4.33
C LEU A 89 7.59 4.73 4.59
N GLN A 90 8.87 5.01 4.36
CA GLN A 90 9.37 6.37 4.47
C GLN A 90 8.82 7.22 3.33
N ARG A 91 8.94 8.52 3.44
CA ARG A 91 8.51 9.41 2.38
C ARG A 91 9.15 9.04 1.06
N MET A 92 8.35 9.04 0.02
CA MET A 92 8.79 8.67 -1.32
C MET A 92 8.45 9.78 -2.30
N ARG A 93 9.25 9.88 -3.35
CA ARG A 93 8.95 10.76 -4.45
C ARG A 93 7.90 10.08 -5.31
N LEU A 94 6.69 10.60 -5.34
CA LEU A 94 5.63 10.07 -6.16
C LEU A 94 5.43 10.95 -7.39
N TYR A 95 5.43 10.33 -8.55
CA TYR A 95 5.21 11.02 -9.80
C TYR A 95 3.83 10.63 -10.32
N ASN A 96 3.03 11.63 -10.64
CA ASN A 96 1.67 11.41 -11.08
C ASN A 96 1.67 11.29 -12.61
N PHE A 97 1.01 10.24 -13.11
CA PHE A 97 0.89 10.04 -14.55
C PHE A 97 -0.17 10.93 -15.19
N THR A 98 -1.02 11.59 -14.42
CA THR A 98 -2.02 12.49 -14.98
C THR A 98 -1.33 13.60 -15.75
N ARG A 99 -1.60 13.66 -17.06
CA ARG A 99 -0.98 14.66 -17.91
C ARG A 99 -1.63 16.02 -17.67
N ARG A 100 -0.83 17.02 -17.43
CA ARG A 100 -1.30 18.39 -17.36
C ARG A 100 -1.44 18.96 -18.76
N SER A 101 -2.13 20.10 -18.88
CA SER A 101 -2.30 20.76 -20.17
C SER A 101 -0.97 21.12 -20.84
N ASP A 102 0.08 21.34 -20.06
CA ASP A 102 1.41 21.64 -20.58
C ASP A 102 2.26 20.38 -20.78
N GLY A 103 1.69 19.20 -20.57
CA GLY A 103 2.38 17.95 -20.75
C GLY A 103 3.29 17.54 -19.62
N ARG A 104 3.31 18.27 -18.52
CA ARG A 104 4.20 17.97 -17.39
C ARG A 104 3.59 16.95 -16.45
N VAL A 105 4.46 16.22 -15.77
CA VAL A 105 4.06 15.27 -14.75
C VAL A 105 4.27 15.93 -13.39
N LYS A 106 3.27 15.84 -12.52
CA LYS A 106 3.38 16.37 -11.16
C LYS A 106 4.21 15.43 -10.29
N ARG A 107 4.91 15.99 -9.35
CA ARG A 107 5.70 15.26 -8.37
C ARG A 107 5.31 15.66 -6.96
N TRP A 108 5.18 14.67 -6.08
CA TRP A 108 4.95 14.91 -4.66
C TRP A 108 5.89 14.06 -3.82
N LEU A 109 6.05 14.49 -2.56
CA LEU A 109 6.68 13.66 -1.54
C LEU A 109 5.59 13.18 -0.58
N ARG A 110 5.55 11.88 -0.37
CA ARG A 110 4.54 11.26 0.48
C ARG A 110 5.17 10.47 1.61
#